data_8082085b1e8228297d51f8ca364f81bb
#
_entry.id   8082085b1e8228297d51f8ca364f81bb
#
_cell.length_a   1.000
_cell.length_b   1.000
_cell.length_c   1.000
_cell.angle_alpha   90.00
_cell.angle_beta   90.00
_cell.angle_gamma   90.00
#
_symmetry.space_group_name_H-M   'P 1'
#
loop_
_entity.id
_entity.type
_entity.pdbx_description
1 polymer ?
#
loop_
_entity_poly.entity_id
_entity_poly.type
_entity_poly.pdbx_seq_one_letter_code
_entity_poly.pdbx_strand_id
1 'polypeptide(L)'
;MLWKGFQKPKRLDADRESATDNYGRFYAQPFERGFATTVGNALRRVLLSSIEGAAVTAVRVEGVLHEFSPIPGAMEDTTDLILNLKRVPLKMHVDHPKTLLLRTSEPGEVRAKHITPDPDIEILDPEAYIATLGAGSTLS
;
A
#
# COMPACT_ATOMS: atom_id res chain seq x y z
N MET A 1 0.14 -46.79 -7.20
CA MET A 1 0.89 -45.52 -7.13
C MET A 1 0.02 -44.44 -7.75
N LEU A 2 -0.58 -43.60 -6.93
CA LEU A 2 -1.54 -42.53 -7.34
C LEU A 2 -0.92 -41.39 -8.15
N TRP A 3 0.39 -41.31 -8.24
CA TRP A 3 1.14 -40.21 -8.87
C TRP A 3 1.71 -40.52 -10.25
N LYS A 4 1.46 -41.74 -10.79
CA LYS A 4 1.91 -42.12 -12.14
C LYS A 4 1.01 -41.42 -13.17
N GLY A 5 1.54 -40.43 -13.88
CA GLY A 5 0.79 -39.68 -14.86
C GLY A 5 0.15 -38.37 -14.31
N PHE A 6 0.46 -37.96 -13.07
CA PHE A 6 -0.03 -36.71 -12.50
C PHE A 6 0.39 -35.51 -13.36
N GLN A 7 -0.60 -34.73 -13.81
CA GLN A 7 -0.39 -33.57 -14.65
C GLN A 7 -0.04 -32.35 -13.82
N LYS A 8 1.16 -31.81 -14.06
CA LYS A 8 1.64 -30.57 -13.43
C LYS A 8 2.25 -29.65 -14.49
N PRO A 9 2.12 -28.32 -14.32
CA PRO A 9 2.77 -27.38 -15.21
C PRO A 9 4.30 -27.52 -15.11
N LYS A 10 4.97 -27.41 -16.24
CA LYS A 10 6.43 -27.43 -16.32
C LYS A 10 7.04 -26.06 -16.09
N ARG A 11 6.28 -25.01 -16.36
CA ARG A 11 6.72 -23.61 -16.27
C ARG A 11 5.54 -22.69 -15.98
N LEU A 12 5.86 -21.49 -15.54
CA LEU A 12 4.97 -20.36 -15.41
C LEU A 12 5.27 -19.39 -16.57
N ASP A 13 4.28 -19.17 -17.41
CA ASP A 13 4.38 -18.24 -18.53
C ASP A 13 3.79 -16.88 -18.10
N ALA A 14 4.51 -15.78 -18.37
CA ALA A 14 4.03 -14.44 -18.11
C ALA A 14 3.48 -13.80 -19.38
N ASP A 15 2.34 -13.17 -19.28
CA ASP A 15 1.80 -12.29 -20.32
C ASP A 15 2.53 -10.95 -20.26
N ARG A 16 3.48 -10.76 -21.17
CA ARG A 16 4.31 -9.55 -21.21
C ARG A 16 3.58 -8.34 -21.78
N GLU A 17 2.53 -8.55 -22.57
CA GLU A 17 1.77 -7.47 -23.22
C GLU A 17 0.89 -6.72 -22.22
N SER A 18 0.38 -7.43 -21.20
CA SER A 18 -0.47 -6.85 -20.16
C SER A 18 0.31 -6.48 -18.88
N ALA A 19 1.62 -6.76 -18.82
CA ALA A 19 2.43 -6.53 -17.62
C ALA A 19 2.72 -5.03 -17.43
N THR A 20 2.48 -4.54 -16.20
CA THR A 20 2.85 -3.21 -15.72
C THR A 20 3.56 -3.34 -14.37
N ASP A 21 4.06 -2.24 -13.82
CA ASP A 21 4.71 -2.24 -12.50
C ASP A 21 3.78 -2.74 -11.39
N ASN A 22 2.46 -2.60 -11.55
CA ASN A 22 1.45 -2.95 -10.56
C ASN A 22 0.53 -4.10 -10.98
N TYR A 23 0.72 -4.66 -12.16
CA TYR A 23 -0.12 -5.73 -12.68
C TYR A 23 0.70 -6.77 -13.45
N GLY A 24 0.46 -8.05 -13.15
CA GLY A 24 1.04 -9.17 -13.89
C GLY A 24 0.03 -10.29 -14.09
N ARG A 25 0.01 -10.85 -15.27
CA ARG A 25 -0.82 -12.00 -15.63
C ARG A 25 0.06 -13.20 -15.95
N PHE A 26 -0.23 -14.32 -15.31
CA PHE A 26 0.58 -15.52 -15.43
C PHE A 26 -0.28 -16.73 -15.78
N TYR A 27 0.28 -17.65 -16.56
CA TYR A 27 -0.38 -18.87 -16.96
C TYR A 27 0.46 -20.08 -16.57
N ALA A 28 -0.19 -21.05 -15.98
CA ALA A 28 0.43 -22.34 -15.64
C ALA A 28 -0.50 -23.47 -16.06
N GLN A 29 -0.01 -24.33 -16.95
CA GLN A 29 -0.78 -25.48 -17.45
C GLN A 29 0.17 -26.58 -17.95
N PRO A 30 -0.32 -27.86 -18.00
CA PRO A 30 -1.59 -28.35 -17.50
C PRO A 30 -1.59 -28.57 -15.99
N PHE A 31 -2.77 -28.63 -15.38
CA PHE A 31 -2.96 -29.08 -14.01
C PHE A 31 -3.88 -30.28 -13.97
N GLU A 32 -3.68 -31.18 -13.03
CA GLU A 32 -4.64 -32.20 -12.69
C GLU A 32 -5.97 -31.58 -12.24
N ARG A 33 -7.08 -32.23 -12.54
CA ARG A 33 -8.42 -31.71 -12.26
C ARG A 33 -8.58 -31.34 -10.78
N GLY A 34 -9.00 -30.12 -10.51
CA GLY A 34 -9.17 -29.55 -9.17
C GLY A 34 -7.90 -29.03 -8.52
N PHE A 35 -6.71 -29.43 -8.99
CA PHE A 35 -5.46 -29.05 -8.35
C PHE A 35 -5.08 -27.58 -8.57
N ALA A 36 -5.46 -27.01 -9.72
CA ALA A 36 -5.23 -25.60 -10.01
C ALA A 36 -5.89 -24.68 -8.97
N THR A 37 -7.12 -25.00 -8.55
CA THR A 37 -7.84 -24.23 -7.51
C THR A 37 -7.12 -24.30 -6.16
N THR A 38 -6.63 -25.48 -5.78
CA THR A 38 -5.89 -25.66 -4.53
C THR A 38 -4.59 -24.87 -4.53
N VAL A 39 -3.80 -24.95 -5.61
CA VAL A 39 -2.55 -24.21 -5.75
C VAL A 39 -2.81 -22.69 -5.81
N GLY A 40 -3.81 -22.28 -6.58
CA GLY A 40 -4.17 -20.86 -6.69
C GLY A 40 -4.58 -20.24 -5.34
N ASN A 41 -5.39 -20.94 -4.56
CA ASN A 41 -5.77 -20.49 -3.21
C ASN A 41 -4.59 -20.46 -2.24
N ALA A 42 -3.70 -21.47 -2.31
CA ALA A 42 -2.50 -21.49 -1.48
C ALA A 42 -1.57 -20.32 -1.82
N LEU A 43 -1.32 -20.05 -3.10
CA LEU A 43 -0.52 -18.91 -3.55
C LEU A 43 -1.16 -17.58 -3.14
N ARG A 44 -2.47 -17.43 -3.32
CA ARG A 44 -3.18 -16.23 -2.87
C ARG A 44 -2.98 -15.96 -1.39
N ARG A 45 -3.09 -16.97 -0.56
CA ARG A 45 -2.90 -16.84 0.90
C ARG A 45 -1.48 -16.44 1.26
N VAL A 46 -0.48 -17.05 0.64
CA VAL A 46 0.93 -16.71 0.85
C VAL A 46 1.24 -15.28 0.41
N LEU A 47 0.78 -14.88 -0.77
CA LEU A 47 0.98 -13.53 -1.30
C LEU A 47 0.34 -12.44 -0.42
N LEU A 48 -0.81 -12.73 0.19
CA LEU A 48 -1.50 -11.77 1.06
C LEU A 48 -0.94 -11.72 2.49
N SER A 49 -0.26 -12.76 2.97
CA SER A 49 0.13 -12.89 4.38
C SER A 49 1.64 -12.86 4.63
N SER A 50 2.46 -13.10 3.61
CA SER A 50 3.89 -13.39 3.82
C SER A 50 4.83 -12.52 2.99
N ILE A 51 4.31 -11.59 2.20
CA ILE A 51 5.15 -10.59 1.52
C ILE A 51 5.35 -9.43 2.48
N GLU A 52 6.60 -9.16 2.79
CA GLU A 52 7.00 -8.03 3.61
C GLU A 52 6.84 -6.71 2.85
N GLY A 53 6.51 -5.64 3.58
CA GLY A 53 6.35 -4.31 3.03
C GLY A 53 6.27 -3.25 4.13
N ALA A 54 6.43 -1.99 3.74
CA ALA A 54 6.27 -0.86 4.64
C ALA A 54 4.85 -0.29 4.53
N ALA A 55 4.29 0.10 5.67
CA ALA A 55 2.99 0.76 5.74
C ALA A 55 2.90 1.69 6.94
N VAL A 56 2.04 2.69 6.86
CA VAL A 56 1.71 3.56 8.00
C VAL A 56 0.90 2.73 9.01
N THR A 57 1.44 2.60 10.22
CA THR A 57 0.83 1.81 11.31
C THR A 57 0.19 2.68 12.39
N ALA A 58 0.65 3.92 12.56
CA ALA A 58 0.13 4.88 13.51
C ALA A 58 0.21 6.30 12.95
N VAL A 59 -0.74 7.15 13.34
CA VAL A 59 -0.79 8.56 12.97
C VAL A 59 -1.09 9.37 14.22
N ARG A 60 -0.42 10.51 14.36
CA ARG A 60 -0.73 11.52 15.36
C ARG A 60 -0.97 12.85 14.63
N VAL A 61 -2.12 13.44 14.86
CA VAL A 61 -2.49 14.74 14.28
C VAL A 61 -2.61 15.76 15.41
N GLU A 62 -1.93 16.89 15.29
CA GLU A 62 -2.02 17.95 16.29
C GLU A 62 -3.44 18.55 16.35
N GLY A 63 -3.96 18.72 17.58
CA GLY A 63 -5.31 19.25 17.79
C GLY A 63 -6.44 18.25 17.62
N VAL A 64 -6.15 16.99 17.34
CA VAL A 64 -7.11 15.89 17.19
C VAL A 64 -7.02 14.94 18.39
N LEU A 65 -8.17 14.66 19.01
CA LEU A 65 -8.23 13.81 20.22
C LEU A 65 -8.51 12.34 19.92
N HIS A 66 -9.23 12.04 18.85
CA HIS A 66 -9.58 10.67 18.43
C HIS A 66 -9.89 10.62 16.94
N GLU A 67 -9.93 9.42 16.39
CA GLU A 67 -10.09 9.15 14.95
C GLU A 67 -11.38 9.66 14.30
N PHE A 68 -12.38 10.00 15.10
CA PHE A 68 -13.67 10.54 14.62
C PHE A 68 -13.77 12.06 14.76
N SER A 69 -12.69 12.73 15.16
CA SER A 69 -12.66 14.18 15.29
C SER A 69 -12.46 14.86 13.94
N PRO A 70 -13.09 16.01 13.72
CA PRO A 70 -12.73 16.84 12.57
C PRO A 70 -11.30 17.38 12.75
N ILE A 71 -10.60 17.57 11.64
CA ILE A 71 -9.29 18.22 11.62
C ILE A 71 -9.52 19.71 11.41
N PRO A 72 -9.07 20.59 12.33
CA PRO A 72 -9.29 22.02 12.17
C PRO A 72 -8.73 22.55 10.86
N GLY A 73 -9.61 23.06 10.00
CA GLY A 73 -9.23 23.65 8.71
C GLY A 73 -8.89 22.68 7.59
N ALA A 74 -9.08 21.41 7.76
CA ALA A 74 -9.10 20.44 6.67
C ALA A 74 -10.53 20.15 6.20
N MET A 75 -10.69 19.77 4.95
CA MET A 75 -11.99 19.33 4.41
C MET A 75 -12.34 17.92 4.88
N GLU A 76 -11.33 17.08 5.04
CA GLU A 76 -11.43 15.69 5.47
C GLU A 76 -11.48 15.61 7.00
N ASP A 77 -12.17 14.60 7.49
CA ASP A 77 -12.06 14.20 8.88
C ASP A 77 -10.80 13.32 9.12
N THR A 78 -10.56 12.99 10.37
CA THR A 78 -9.39 12.18 10.75
C THR A 78 -9.47 10.77 10.15
N THR A 79 -10.67 10.20 10.01
CA THR A 79 -10.86 8.88 9.41
C THR A 79 -10.46 8.87 7.94
N ASP A 80 -10.90 9.88 7.18
CA ASP A 80 -10.55 10.02 5.77
C ASP A 80 -9.04 10.24 5.60
N LEU A 81 -8.42 11.08 6.44
CA LEU A 81 -6.97 11.28 6.46
C LEU A 81 -6.22 9.96 6.69
N ILE A 82 -6.63 9.17 7.67
CA ILE A 82 -6.03 7.86 7.96
C ILE A 82 -6.16 6.92 6.76
N LEU A 83 -7.34 6.87 6.13
CA LEU A 83 -7.56 6.02 4.96
C LEU A 83 -6.70 6.45 3.76
N ASN A 84 -6.50 7.74 3.55
CA ASN A 84 -5.63 8.27 2.52
C ASN A 84 -4.15 7.95 2.81
N LEU A 85 -3.69 8.16 4.05
CA LEU A 85 -2.32 7.81 4.46
C LEU A 85 -2.01 6.32 4.31
N LYS A 86 -2.97 5.44 4.58
CA LYS A 86 -2.81 3.98 4.36
C LYS A 86 -2.62 3.61 2.88
N ARG A 87 -2.99 4.46 1.95
CA ARG A 87 -2.82 4.24 0.51
C ARG A 87 -1.48 4.74 -0.02
N VAL A 88 -0.73 5.54 0.76
CA VAL A 88 0.58 6.03 0.34
C VAL A 88 1.55 4.86 0.28
N PRO A 89 2.07 4.51 -0.91
CA PRO A 89 3.01 3.40 -1.04
C PRO A 89 4.39 3.85 -0.58
N LEU A 90 4.95 3.08 0.36
CA LEU A 90 6.24 3.34 0.98
C LEU A 90 7.18 2.16 0.78
N LYS A 91 8.47 2.45 0.64
CA LYS A 91 9.52 1.46 0.74
C LYS A 91 10.47 1.85 1.87
N MET A 92 10.78 0.90 2.73
CA MET A 92 11.62 1.12 3.90
C MET A 92 12.89 0.28 3.76
N HIS A 93 14.05 0.87 4.09
CA HIS A 93 15.36 0.24 3.97
C HIS A 93 15.92 -0.26 5.30
N VAL A 94 15.13 -0.15 6.38
CA VAL A 94 15.47 -0.55 7.76
C VAL A 94 14.35 -1.41 8.37
N ASP A 95 14.69 -2.23 9.36
CA ASP A 95 13.78 -3.23 9.94
C ASP A 95 13.04 -2.72 11.18
N HIS A 96 13.25 -1.46 11.58
CA HIS A 96 12.63 -0.89 12.77
C HIS A 96 11.66 0.24 12.41
N PRO A 97 10.61 0.47 13.21
CA PRO A 97 9.66 1.55 12.98
C PRO A 97 10.32 2.92 12.93
N LYS A 98 9.93 3.73 11.99
CA LYS A 98 10.37 5.11 11.81
C LYS A 98 9.18 6.07 11.91
N THR A 99 9.46 7.30 12.32
CA THR A 99 8.46 8.37 12.34
C THR A 99 8.76 9.36 11.22
N LEU A 100 7.78 9.58 10.37
CA LEU A 100 7.80 10.62 9.37
C LEU A 100 7.01 11.84 9.87
N LEU A 101 7.42 13.02 9.46
CA LEU A 101 6.75 14.27 9.78
C LEU A 101 6.15 14.86 8.51
N LEU A 102 4.87 15.22 8.59
CA LEU A 102 4.21 16.05 7.60
C LEU A 102 3.85 17.36 8.28
N ARG A 103 4.32 18.49 7.76
CA ARG A 103 3.94 19.82 8.25
C ARG A 103 3.74 20.74 7.06
N THR A 104 2.54 21.26 6.93
CA THR A 104 2.19 22.25 5.90
C THR A 104 1.17 23.24 6.42
N SER A 105 1.32 24.49 5.98
CA SER A 105 0.36 25.59 6.20
C SER A 105 -0.11 26.20 4.88
N GLU A 106 0.29 25.61 3.76
CA GLU A 106 -0.14 26.06 2.45
C GLU A 106 -1.58 25.59 2.19
N PRO A 107 -2.49 26.49 1.81
CA PRO A 107 -3.86 26.13 1.45
C PRO A 107 -3.88 25.32 0.15
N GLY A 108 -4.75 24.33 0.09
CA GLY A 108 -4.91 23.45 -1.08
C GLY A 108 -4.62 21.99 -0.78
N GLU A 109 -4.33 21.25 -1.82
CA GLU A 109 -4.13 19.79 -1.71
C GLU A 109 -2.80 19.46 -1.04
N VAL A 110 -2.89 18.69 0.03
CA VAL A 110 -1.76 18.06 0.72
C VAL A 110 -1.53 16.67 0.10
N ARG A 111 -0.32 16.46 -0.37
CA ARG A 111 0.09 15.22 -1.04
C ARG A 111 1.30 14.60 -0.34
N ALA A 112 1.62 13.35 -0.66
CA ALA A 112 2.71 12.63 -0.03
C ALA A 112 4.09 13.34 -0.16
N LYS A 113 4.31 14.15 -1.19
CA LYS A 113 5.52 14.98 -1.36
C LYS A 113 5.73 16.02 -0.25
N HIS A 114 4.69 16.37 0.54
CA HIS A 114 4.81 17.29 1.67
C HIS A 114 5.31 16.58 2.94
N ILE A 115 5.44 15.26 2.93
CA ILE A 115 6.09 14.51 4.00
C ILE A 115 7.58 14.82 3.97
N THR A 116 8.14 15.13 5.13
CA THR A 116 9.59 15.40 5.25
C THR A 116 10.38 14.18 4.82
N PRO A 117 11.33 14.29 3.87
CA PRO A 117 12.15 13.18 3.43
C PRO A 117 12.96 12.54 4.55
N ASP A 118 13.02 11.22 4.57
CA ASP A 118 13.89 10.42 5.45
C ASP A 118 14.78 9.54 4.57
N PRO A 119 16.09 9.41 4.84
CA PRO A 119 17.01 8.63 4.00
C PRO A 119 16.69 7.14 3.98
N ASP A 120 15.99 6.63 4.98
CA ASP A 120 15.65 5.22 5.10
C ASP A 120 14.25 4.88 4.56
N ILE A 121 13.50 5.89 4.11
CA ILE A 121 12.13 5.72 3.61
C ILE A 121 11.96 6.42 2.26
N GLU A 122 11.55 5.66 1.28
CA GLU A 122 11.21 6.13 -0.06
C GLU A 122 9.70 6.17 -0.25
N ILE A 123 9.17 7.34 -0.63
CA ILE A 123 7.76 7.50 -1.02
C ILE A 123 7.67 7.19 -2.51
N LEU A 124 7.00 6.08 -2.86
CA LEU A 124 6.93 5.59 -4.24
C LEU A 124 5.96 6.41 -5.12
N ASP A 125 4.95 7.03 -4.51
CA ASP A 125 4.01 7.94 -5.18
C ASP A 125 3.96 9.29 -4.44
N PRO A 126 4.80 10.27 -4.82
CA PRO A 126 4.79 11.60 -4.20
C PRO A 126 3.50 12.39 -4.43
N GLU A 127 2.73 12.05 -5.46
CA GLU A 127 1.48 12.73 -5.80
C GLU A 127 0.25 12.10 -5.12
N ALA A 128 0.43 11.04 -4.33
CA ALA A 128 -0.65 10.44 -3.55
C ALA A 128 -1.33 11.49 -2.67
N TYR A 129 -2.64 11.59 -2.80
CA TYR A 129 -3.48 12.56 -2.09
C TYR A 129 -3.61 12.20 -0.60
N ILE A 130 -3.52 13.20 0.28
CA ILE A 130 -3.66 13.02 1.73
C ILE A 130 -4.86 13.80 2.27
N ALA A 131 -4.91 15.11 2.05
CA ALA A 131 -5.98 15.96 2.55
C ALA A 131 -6.06 17.29 1.77
N THR A 132 -7.09 18.12 2.03
CA THR A 132 -7.19 19.48 1.53
C THR A 132 -7.28 20.47 2.68
N LEU A 133 -6.40 21.45 2.70
CA LEU A 133 -6.36 22.51 3.71
C LEU A 133 -7.02 23.80 3.23
N GLY A 134 -7.84 24.38 4.10
CA GLY A 134 -8.35 25.73 3.95
C GLY A 134 -7.30 26.82 4.23
N ALA A 135 -7.60 28.04 3.82
CA ALA A 135 -6.73 29.18 4.07
C ALA A 135 -6.54 29.45 5.57
N GLY A 136 -5.30 29.65 6.00
CA GLY A 136 -4.95 29.95 7.39
C GLY A 136 -4.90 28.74 8.33
N SER A 137 -5.00 27.52 7.79
CA SER A 137 -4.93 26.26 8.55
C SER A 137 -3.54 25.65 8.46
N THR A 138 -3.20 24.83 9.45
CA THR A 138 -1.94 24.08 9.50
C THR A 138 -2.25 22.61 9.80
N LEU A 139 -1.63 21.70 9.05
CA LEU A 139 -1.63 20.28 9.33
C LEU A 139 -0.24 19.86 9.81
N SER A 140 -0.19 19.22 10.97
CA SER A 140 1.04 18.69 11.55
C SER A 140 0.77 17.37 12.28
#